data_a89ca6698a72931a084b4b034c580ac8
#
_entry.id   a89ca6698a72931a084b4b034c580ac8
#
_cell.length_a   1.000
_cell.length_b   1.000
_cell.length_c   1.000
_cell.angle_alpha   90.00
_cell.angle_beta   90.00
_cell.angle_gamma   90.00
#
_symmetry.space_group_name_H-M   'P 1'
#
loop_
_entity.id
_entity.type
_entity.pdbx_description
1 polymer ?
#
loop_
_entity_poly.entity_id
_entity_poly.type
_entity_poly.pdbx_seq_one_letter_code
_entity_poly.pdbx_strand_id
1 'polypeptide(L)'
;MDLTTSYLGLKLKNPIVVGSSTFTGTVDGIVNCAKAGAGAVVLKSLFEEQILSDIKKEEGYTDIYNSNVDADLYMKTFLRGNEIAIYEKLIREAKKTVDIPIIASINCADKGEWMSFAKELQDAGADALELNIAVSPFDKDVASKNIEDEVVNIFNEVKKTVTIPVSVKLGNHFTNIGNLAFRLSMVGAAGLVLFNRFYNPTIDIENMKVVPGSALSVEEENSDTLRWISLLTAQGIPCDLSASTGVHSAEDVVRQILAGAESVQVCSVLYRKGVKYVTDMVEGLEKWMAKHNFKSISDFKGKCSAAADVKVFERLQYLRRNSDMN
;
A
#
# COMPACT_ATOMS: atom_id res chain seq x y z
N MET A 1 -19.31 -5.62 -19.27
CA MET A 1 -18.16 -6.50 -19.02
C MET A 1 -18.08 -6.80 -17.56
N ASP A 2 -17.49 -7.93 -17.18
CA ASP A 2 -17.29 -8.27 -15.77
C ASP A 2 -15.92 -7.75 -15.32
N LEU A 3 -15.91 -6.67 -14.54
CA LEU A 3 -14.71 -6.10 -13.95
C LEU A 3 -14.40 -6.67 -12.56
N THR A 4 -15.23 -7.58 -12.07
CA THR A 4 -15.04 -8.12 -10.72
C THR A 4 -13.72 -8.86 -10.60
N THR A 5 -13.06 -8.70 -9.45
CA THR A 5 -11.86 -9.43 -9.07
C THR A 5 -11.94 -9.83 -7.60
N SER A 6 -11.08 -10.76 -7.19
CA SER A 6 -10.87 -11.09 -5.79
C SER A 6 -9.54 -10.47 -5.34
N TYR A 7 -9.54 -9.82 -4.20
CA TYR A 7 -8.32 -9.33 -3.55
C TYR A 7 -8.44 -9.51 -2.04
N LEU A 8 -7.47 -10.14 -1.41
CA LEU A 8 -7.46 -10.54 0.01
C LEU A 8 -8.66 -11.45 0.37
N GLY A 9 -9.17 -12.24 -0.59
CA GLY A 9 -10.39 -13.00 -0.42
C GLY A 9 -11.69 -12.16 -0.44
N LEU A 10 -11.58 -10.84 -0.62
CA LEU A 10 -12.70 -9.91 -0.73
C LEU A 10 -13.12 -9.77 -2.20
N LYS A 11 -14.42 -9.74 -2.45
CA LYS A 11 -14.95 -9.47 -3.79
C LYS A 11 -14.96 -7.97 -4.07
N LEU A 12 -14.20 -7.53 -5.07
CA LEU A 12 -14.17 -6.17 -5.56
C LEU A 12 -14.98 -6.04 -6.84
N LYS A 13 -15.73 -4.93 -7.00
CA LYS A 13 -16.49 -4.65 -8.23
C LYS A 13 -15.61 -4.35 -9.45
N ASN A 14 -14.36 -3.91 -9.22
CA ASN A 14 -13.29 -3.74 -10.20
C ASN A 14 -11.92 -3.72 -9.47
N PRO A 15 -10.78 -3.84 -10.18
CA PRO A 15 -9.46 -3.96 -9.57
C PRO A 15 -8.87 -2.64 -9.04
N ILE A 16 -9.54 -1.50 -9.23
CA ILE A 16 -8.99 -0.20 -8.85
C ILE A 16 -9.28 0.10 -7.38
N VAL A 17 -8.24 0.20 -6.58
CA VAL A 17 -8.29 0.50 -5.15
C VAL A 17 -7.76 1.91 -4.91
N VAL A 18 -8.48 2.75 -4.17
CA VAL A 18 -7.91 4.02 -3.73
C VAL A 18 -6.99 3.75 -2.55
N GLY A 19 -5.69 3.98 -2.76
CA GLY A 19 -4.65 3.75 -1.75
C GLY A 19 -4.72 4.72 -0.59
N SER A 20 -4.02 4.37 0.50
CA SER A 20 -3.90 5.19 1.71
C SER A 20 -3.49 6.63 1.36
N SER A 21 -4.34 7.59 1.71
CA SER A 21 -4.19 9.01 1.35
C SER A 21 -5.12 9.90 2.16
N THR A 22 -5.03 11.22 1.98
CA THR A 22 -5.99 12.16 2.59
C THR A 22 -7.42 11.97 2.09
N PHE A 23 -7.61 11.42 0.87
CA PHE A 23 -8.93 11.10 0.32
C PHE A 23 -9.67 10.00 1.09
N THR A 24 -8.95 9.16 1.79
CA THR A 24 -9.49 8.03 2.55
C THR A 24 -9.41 8.24 4.07
N GLY A 25 -9.12 9.49 4.51
CA GLY A 25 -9.02 9.88 5.91
C GLY A 25 -10.32 10.39 6.53
N THR A 26 -11.40 10.52 5.76
CA THR A 26 -12.70 10.98 6.23
C THR A 26 -13.83 10.19 5.59
N VAL A 27 -15.00 10.11 6.25
CA VAL A 27 -16.18 9.43 5.71
C VAL A 27 -16.60 10.01 4.36
N ASP A 28 -16.66 11.34 4.23
CA ASP A 28 -17.02 12.02 2.99
C ASP A 28 -16.03 11.70 1.86
N GLY A 29 -14.74 11.66 2.18
CA GLY A 29 -13.70 11.26 1.23
C GLY A 29 -13.89 9.83 0.72
N ILE A 30 -14.18 8.89 1.63
CA ILE A 30 -14.45 7.48 1.30
C ILE A 30 -15.71 7.37 0.44
N VAL A 31 -16.78 8.09 0.78
CA VAL A 31 -18.02 8.15 -0.02
C VAL A 31 -17.73 8.66 -1.43
N ASN A 32 -16.90 9.70 -1.56
CA ASN A 32 -16.52 10.23 -2.88
C ASN A 32 -15.72 9.21 -3.68
N CYS A 33 -14.82 8.45 -3.05
CA CYS A 33 -14.10 7.34 -3.71
C CYS A 33 -15.07 6.23 -4.18
N ALA A 34 -16.02 5.83 -3.34
CA ALA A 34 -17.02 4.83 -3.69
C ALA A 34 -17.92 5.28 -4.86
N LYS A 35 -18.39 6.55 -4.82
CA LYS A 35 -19.18 7.16 -5.91
C LYS A 35 -18.41 7.31 -7.20
N ALA A 36 -17.09 7.55 -7.13
CA ALA A 36 -16.22 7.59 -8.30
C ALA A 36 -15.96 6.19 -8.91
N GLY A 37 -16.41 5.12 -8.26
CA GLY A 37 -16.31 3.77 -8.79
C GLY A 37 -15.16 2.93 -8.22
N ALA A 38 -14.47 3.36 -7.17
CA ALA A 38 -13.42 2.55 -6.54
C ALA A 38 -13.92 1.15 -6.16
N GLY A 39 -13.11 0.12 -6.42
CA GLY A 39 -13.39 -1.26 -6.05
C GLY A 39 -13.24 -1.52 -4.55
N ALA A 40 -12.31 -0.84 -3.91
CA ALA A 40 -12.09 -0.78 -2.46
C ALA A 40 -11.34 0.50 -2.10
N VAL A 41 -11.21 0.79 -0.81
CA VAL A 41 -10.35 1.85 -0.29
C VAL A 41 -9.42 1.31 0.79
N VAL A 42 -8.17 1.80 0.77
CA VAL A 42 -7.24 1.67 1.89
C VAL A 42 -7.29 2.97 2.68
N LEU A 43 -7.66 2.92 3.95
CA LEU A 43 -7.78 4.11 4.79
C LEU A 43 -6.42 4.80 4.95
N LYS A 44 -6.44 6.11 5.19
CA LYS A 44 -5.22 6.84 5.55
C LYS A 44 -4.55 6.12 6.72
N SER A 45 -3.28 5.76 6.56
CA SER A 45 -2.57 4.99 7.59
C SER A 45 -2.59 5.70 8.93
N LEU A 46 -2.82 4.93 9.97
CA LEU A 46 -2.56 5.34 11.34
C LEU A 46 -1.05 5.25 11.56
N PHE A 47 -0.40 6.39 11.83
CA PHE A 47 1.03 6.47 12.09
C PHE A 47 1.28 6.73 13.57
N GLU A 48 1.98 5.82 14.23
CA GLU A 48 2.38 5.98 15.63
C GLU A 48 3.23 7.23 15.85
N GLU A 49 4.17 7.51 14.93
CA GLU A 49 5.03 8.71 15.03
C GLU A 49 4.21 10.02 14.93
N GLN A 50 3.11 10.02 14.19
CA GLN A 50 2.22 11.18 14.10
C GLN A 50 1.49 11.39 15.42
N ILE A 51 1.00 10.31 16.04
CA ILE A 51 0.40 10.33 17.37
C ILE A 51 1.41 10.91 18.37
N LEU A 52 2.65 10.41 18.37
CA LEU A 52 3.72 10.90 19.25
C LEU A 52 4.13 12.36 18.97
N SER A 53 4.09 12.78 17.68
CA SER A 53 4.39 14.17 17.28
C SER A 53 3.31 15.14 17.72
N ASP A 54 2.04 14.75 17.62
CA ASP A 54 0.93 15.60 18.02
C ASP A 54 0.87 15.73 19.56
N ILE A 55 1.26 14.67 20.30
CA ILE A 55 1.55 14.73 21.73
C ILE A 55 2.59 15.81 22.05
N LYS A 56 3.75 15.78 21.36
CA LYS A 56 4.82 16.76 21.61
C LYS A 56 4.43 18.19 21.26
N LYS A 57 3.53 18.41 20.30
CA LYS A 57 3.02 19.76 19.98
C LYS A 57 2.06 20.30 21.04
N GLU A 58 1.24 19.44 21.63
CA GLU A 58 0.38 19.82 22.75
C GLU A 58 1.18 20.05 24.04
N GLU A 59 2.27 19.30 24.26
CA GLU A 59 3.22 19.49 25.36
C GLU A 59 4.13 20.72 25.17
N GLY A 60 4.35 21.20 23.96
CA GLY A 60 5.31 22.25 23.57
C GLY A 60 5.01 23.66 24.12
N TYR A 61 4.16 23.80 25.12
CA TYR A 61 3.92 25.05 25.87
C TYR A 61 4.32 24.98 27.34
N THR A 62 5.04 23.95 27.77
CA THR A 62 5.60 23.92 29.12
C THR A 62 7.06 23.50 29.12
N ASP A 63 7.94 24.46 28.80
CA ASP A 63 9.31 24.47 29.30
C ASP A 63 9.26 24.60 30.82
N ILE A 64 8.97 23.53 31.53
CA ILE A 64 9.15 23.45 32.98
C ILE A 64 9.80 22.10 33.28
N TYR A 65 11.05 22.18 33.66
CA TYR A 65 11.85 21.16 34.33
C TYR A 65 11.05 20.53 35.50
N ASN A 66 10.35 19.43 35.21
CA ASN A 66 9.90 18.37 36.10
C ASN A 66 8.94 17.45 35.35
N SER A 67 9.46 16.71 34.36
CA SER A 67 8.68 15.64 33.74
C SER A 67 8.52 14.50 34.74
N ASN A 68 7.34 14.37 35.31
CA ASN A 68 6.93 13.19 36.01
C ASN A 68 6.72 12.10 34.96
N VAL A 69 7.56 11.07 34.91
CA VAL A 69 7.53 9.96 33.92
C VAL A 69 6.13 9.34 33.84
N ASP A 70 5.40 9.32 34.95
CA ASP A 70 4.04 8.81 35.02
C ASP A 70 3.03 9.73 34.30
N ALA A 71 3.25 11.05 34.31
CA ALA A 71 2.39 12.01 33.59
C ALA A 71 2.59 11.91 32.08
N ASP A 72 3.84 11.78 31.61
CA ASP A 72 4.16 11.58 30.20
C ASP A 72 3.58 10.26 29.68
N LEU A 73 3.67 9.20 30.47
CA LEU A 73 3.09 7.89 30.11
C LEU A 73 1.56 7.96 30.06
N TYR A 74 0.93 8.67 31.02
CA TYR A 74 -0.51 8.88 31.04
C TYR A 74 -0.98 9.68 29.81
N MET A 75 -0.32 10.80 29.49
CA MET A 75 -0.66 11.62 28.32
C MET A 75 -0.49 10.85 27.01
N LYS A 76 0.61 10.10 26.83
CA LYS A 76 0.82 9.22 25.68
C LYS A 76 -0.32 8.20 25.54
N THR A 77 -0.71 7.56 26.62
CA THR A 77 -1.80 6.56 26.62
C THR A 77 -3.15 7.20 26.29
N PHE A 78 -3.41 8.40 26.83
CA PHE A 78 -4.67 9.12 26.61
C PHE A 78 -4.81 9.60 25.14
N LEU A 79 -3.78 10.26 24.59
CA LEU A 79 -3.80 10.78 23.22
C LEU A 79 -3.83 9.65 22.19
N ARG A 80 -3.07 8.59 22.44
CA ARG A 80 -3.13 7.36 21.65
C ARG A 80 -4.55 6.77 21.62
N GLY A 81 -5.18 6.64 22.77
CA GLY A 81 -6.56 6.15 22.87
C GLY A 81 -7.55 7.01 22.07
N ASN A 82 -7.33 8.32 22.04
CA ASN A 82 -8.17 9.25 21.28
C ASN A 82 -8.01 9.06 19.75
N GLU A 83 -6.78 8.95 19.25
CA GLU A 83 -6.52 8.74 17.81
C GLU A 83 -7.08 7.40 17.31
N ILE A 84 -6.92 6.34 18.11
CA ILE A 84 -7.50 5.03 17.81
C ILE A 84 -9.02 5.12 17.78
N ALA A 85 -9.64 5.76 18.75
CA ALA A 85 -11.08 5.91 18.81
C ALA A 85 -11.64 6.70 17.60
N ILE A 86 -10.91 7.72 17.14
CA ILE A 86 -11.24 8.46 15.90
C ILE A 86 -11.17 7.54 14.69
N TYR A 87 -10.13 6.72 14.59
CA TYR A 87 -9.94 5.81 13.46
C TYR A 87 -10.98 4.68 13.48
N GLU A 88 -11.29 4.10 14.64
CA GLU A 88 -12.38 3.14 14.80
C GLU A 88 -13.73 3.72 14.38
N LYS A 89 -14.01 4.96 14.81
CA LYS A 89 -15.23 5.68 14.41
C LYS A 89 -15.29 5.84 12.90
N LEU A 90 -14.17 6.22 12.26
CA LEU A 90 -14.08 6.33 10.80
C LEU A 90 -14.44 4.99 10.11
N ILE A 91 -13.90 3.86 10.59
CA ILE A 91 -14.22 2.54 10.04
C ILE A 91 -15.72 2.23 10.22
N ARG A 92 -16.26 2.39 11.43
CA ARG A 92 -17.66 2.08 11.72
C ARG A 92 -18.64 2.92 10.89
N GLU A 93 -18.33 4.19 10.69
CA GLU A 93 -19.16 5.10 9.89
C GLU A 93 -19.02 4.81 8.39
N ALA A 94 -17.82 4.57 7.90
CA ALA A 94 -17.57 4.18 6.51
C ALA A 94 -18.32 2.89 6.15
N LYS A 95 -18.23 1.86 7.00
CA LYS A 95 -18.94 0.57 6.81
C LYS A 95 -20.46 0.70 6.76
N LYS A 96 -21.04 1.72 7.36
CA LYS A 96 -22.48 2.01 7.28
C LYS A 96 -22.88 2.77 6.01
N THR A 97 -21.91 3.45 5.39
CA THR A 97 -22.19 4.46 4.36
C THR A 97 -21.86 3.98 2.94
N VAL A 98 -20.90 3.06 2.80
CA VAL A 98 -20.49 2.53 1.50
C VAL A 98 -20.53 1.00 1.48
N ASP A 99 -20.69 0.44 0.28
CA ASP A 99 -20.79 -1.00 0.01
C ASP A 99 -19.47 -1.63 -0.48
N ILE A 100 -18.41 -0.81 -0.61
CA ILE A 100 -17.09 -1.28 -1.01
C ILE A 100 -16.26 -1.71 0.21
N PRO A 101 -15.33 -2.67 0.06
CA PRO A 101 -14.43 -3.07 1.14
C PRO A 101 -13.61 -1.91 1.69
N ILE A 102 -13.49 -1.89 3.03
CA ILE A 102 -12.69 -0.94 3.80
C ILE A 102 -11.47 -1.68 4.35
N ILE A 103 -10.30 -1.35 3.83
CA ILE A 103 -9.02 -1.91 4.25
C ILE A 103 -8.38 -0.89 5.21
N ALA A 104 -8.23 -1.24 6.47
CA ALA A 104 -7.54 -0.38 7.42
C ALA A 104 -6.03 -0.48 7.23
N SER A 105 -5.30 0.64 7.41
CA SER A 105 -3.85 0.68 7.23
C SER A 105 -3.17 1.18 8.49
N ILE A 106 -2.13 0.49 8.92
CA ILE A 106 -1.32 0.83 10.10
C ILE A 106 0.16 0.87 9.75
N ASN A 107 0.86 1.79 10.41
CA ASN A 107 2.31 1.92 10.39
C ASN A 107 2.76 2.20 11.82
N CYS A 108 3.47 1.27 12.45
CA CYS A 108 3.97 1.39 13.81
C CYS A 108 5.48 1.28 13.83
N ALA A 109 6.10 1.97 14.78
CA ALA A 109 7.52 1.87 15.08
C ALA A 109 7.78 0.79 16.15
N ASP A 110 6.89 0.66 17.13
CA ASP A 110 7.00 -0.33 18.21
C ASP A 110 6.30 -1.65 17.87
N LYS A 111 6.96 -2.77 18.22
CA LYS A 111 6.44 -4.13 17.95
C LYS A 111 5.13 -4.45 18.67
N GLY A 112 4.97 -3.95 19.88
CA GLY A 112 3.76 -4.19 20.71
C GLY A 112 2.52 -3.49 20.18
N GLU A 113 2.70 -2.33 19.57
CA GLU A 113 1.63 -1.49 19.03
C GLU A 113 0.91 -2.14 17.83
N TRP A 114 1.65 -2.85 16.96
CA TRP A 114 1.07 -3.53 15.81
C TRP A 114 -0.09 -4.47 16.17
N MET A 115 0.08 -5.23 17.25
CA MET A 115 -0.91 -6.23 17.68
C MET A 115 -2.18 -5.57 18.23
N SER A 116 -2.01 -4.56 19.10
CA SER A 116 -3.12 -3.83 19.70
C SER A 116 -3.96 -3.15 18.63
N PHE A 117 -3.33 -2.34 17.77
CA PHE A 117 -4.03 -1.63 16.71
C PHE A 117 -4.74 -2.59 15.76
N ALA A 118 -4.09 -3.66 15.32
CA ALA A 118 -4.69 -4.63 14.43
C ALA A 118 -5.99 -5.22 14.99
N LYS A 119 -6.02 -5.56 16.28
CA LYS A 119 -7.19 -6.10 16.95
C LYS A 119 -8.33 -5.07 17.04
N GLU A 120 -8.02 -3.86 17.44
CA GLU A 120 -9.00 -2.77 17.58
C GLU A 120 -9.63 -2.42 16.22
N LEU A 121 -8.84 -2.37 15.13
CA LEU A 121 -9.36 -2.07 13.80
C LEU A 121 -10.23 -3.21 13.24
N GLN A 122 -9.87 -4.47 13.52
CA GLN A 122 -10.75 -5.60 13.21
C GLN A 122 -12.09 -5.47 13.96
N ASP A 123 -12.05 -5.18 15.25
CA ASP A 123 -13.26 -5.08 16.10
C ASP A 123 -14.11 -3.85 15.72
N ALA A 124 -13.51 -2.84 15.11
CA ALA A 124 -14.23 -1.72 14.49
C ALA A 124 -14.96 -2.11 13.19
N GLY A 125 -14.63 -3.25 12.58
CA GLY A 125 -15.30 -3.80 11.40
C GLY A 125 -14.56 -3.59 10.08
N ALA A 126 -13.24 -3.38 10.10
CA ALA A 126 -12.43 -3.40 8.88
C ALA A 126 -12.54 -4.76 8.17
N ASP A 127 -12.61 -4.75 6.84
CA ASP A 127 -12.69 -5.97 6.03
C ASP A 127 -11.34 -6.67 5.88
N ALA A 128 -10.24 -5.90 5.93
CA ALA A 128 -8.87 -6.37 5.87
C ALA A 128 -7.92 -5.35 6.52
N LEU A 129 -6.69 -5.77 6.75
CA LEU A 129 -5.60 -4.88 7.19
C LEU A 129 -4.50 -4.80 6.12
N GLU A 130 -3.92 -3.60 5.96
CA GLU A 130 -2.69 -3.37 5.22
C GLU A 130 -1.61 -2.90 6.21
N LEU A 131 -0.59 -3.72 6.44
CA LEU A 131 0.56 -3.37 7.26
C LEU A 131 1.57 -2.62 6.40
N ASN A 132 1.79 -1.36 6.68
CA ASN A 132 2.79 -0.55 6.04
C ASN A 132 4.09 -0.63 6.84
N ILE A 133 4.87 -1.71 6.65
CA ILE A 133 6.10 -1.95 7.38
C ILE A 133 7.23 -1.21 6.69
N ALA A 134 7.53 -0.01 7.18
CA ALA A 134 8.56 0.86 6.65
C ALA A 134 9.86 0.72 7.47
N VAL A 135 10.71 -0.21 7.08
CA VAL A 135 12.06 -0.33 7.66
C VAL A 135 13.04 0.42 6.75
N SER A 136 13.82 1.33 7.32
CA SER A 136 14.87 2.05 6.58
C SER A 136 16.23 1.32 6.77
N PRO A 137 16.76 0.64 5.74
CA PRO A 137 17.93 -0.23 5.87
C PRO A 137 19.23 0.57 5.70
N PHE A 138 19.51 1.52 6.57
CA PHE A 138 20.70 2.40 6.48
C PHE A 138 21.76 2.09 7.54
N ASP A 139 21.45 1.30 8.55
CA ASP A 139 22.41 0.96 9.61
C ASP A 139 23.40 -0.10 9.11
N LYS A 140 24.65 0.27 9.01
CA LYS A 140 25.77 -0.59 8.53
C LYS A 140 26.02 -1.82 9.41
N ASP A 141 25.59 -1.79 10.65
CA ASP A 141 25.83 -2.85 11.64
C ASP A 141 24.67 -3.89 11.67
N VAL A 142 23.60 -3.64 10.90
CA VAL A 142 22.43 -4.52 10.78
C VAL A 142 22.49 -5.32 9.48
N ALA A 143 22.54 -6.65 9.59
CA ALA A 143 22.51 -7.53 8.41
C ALA A 143 21.13 -7.50 7.71
N SER A 144 21.11 -7.54 6.36
CA SER A 144 19.88 -7.55 5.55
C SER A 144 18.88 -8.62 6.00
N LYS A 145 19.39 -9.81 6.36
CA LYS A 145 18.56 -10.90 6.88
C LYS A 145 17.77 -10.51 8.12
N ASN A 146 18.37 -9.76 9.03
CA ASN A 146 17.71 -9.34 10.27
C ASN A 146 16.54 -8.39 9.98
N ILE A 147 16.69 -7.52 8.98
CA ILE A 147 15.63 -6.61 8.53
C ILE A 147 14.47 -7.41 7.91
N GLU A 148 14.78 -8.37 7.03
CA GLU A 148 13.76 -9.24 6.42
C GLU A 148 13.07 -10.12 7.47
N ASP A 149 13.82 -10.68 8.43
CA ASP A 149 13.28 -11.47 9.54
C ASP A 149 12.34 -10.61 10.41
N GLU A 150 12.68 -9.35 10.64
CA GLU A 150 11.83 -8.44 11.41
C GLU A 150 10.50 -8.20 10.74
N VAL A 151 10.47 -7.96 9.43
CA VAL A 151 9.23 -7.81 8.66
C VAL A 151 8.35 -9.06 8.79
N VAL A 152 8.92 -10.25 8.63
CA VAL A 152 8.18 -11.52 8.75
C VAL A 152 7.67 -11.73 10.18
N ASN A 153 8.47 -11.37 11.19
CA ASN A 153 8.08 -11.51 12.60
C ASN A 153 6.94 -10.56 12.98
N ILE A 154 7.01 -9.29 12.57
CA ILE A 154 5.92 -8.33 12.80
C ILE A 154 4.62 -8.87 12.17
N PHE A 155 4.68 -9.28 10.91
CA PHE A 155 3.52 -9.85 10.24
C PHE A 155 2.94 -11.06 10.99
N ASN A 156 3.79 -11.99 11.39
CA ASN A 156 3.38 -13.23 12.07
C ASN A 156 2.70 -12.94 13.42
N GLU A 157 3.20 -11.98 14.19
CA GLU A 157 2.59 -11.59 15.47
C GLU A 157 1.21 -10.93 15.24
N VAL A 158 1.10 -10.01 14.28
CA VAL A 158 -0.20 -9.41 13.94
C VAL A 158 -1.19 -10.50 13.48
N LYS A 159 -0.75 -11.43 12.61
CA LYS A 159 -1.62 -12.48 12.06
C LYS A 159 -2.18 -13.41 13.13
N LYS A 160 -1.48 -13.61 14.24
CA LYS A 160 -1.98 -14.38 15.39
C LYS A 160 -3.11 -13.68 16.15
N THR A 161 -3.21 -12.36 16.08
CA THR A 161 -4.17 -11.56 16.85
C THR A 161 -5.46 -11.27 16.08
N VAL A 162 -5.47 -11.41 14.75
CA VAL A 162 -6.61 -11.09 13.90
C VAL A 162 -7.03 -12.28 13.03
N THR A 163 -8.32 -12.31 12.68
CA THR A 163 -8.91 -13.32 11.80
C THR A 163 -9.16 -12.81 10.38
N ILE A 164 -9.27 -11.48 10.22
CA ILE A 164 -9.44 -10.85 8.91
C ILE A 164 -8.16 -10.99 8.06
N PRO A 165 -8.27 -10.88 6.72
CA PRO A 165 -7.12 -10.92 5.84
C PRO A 165 -6.12 -9.80 6.16
N VAL A 166 -4.83 -10.11 6.03
CA VAL A 166 -3.75 -9.13 6.25
C VAL A 166 -2.84 -9.11 5.03
N SER A 167 -2.64 -7.94 4.46
CA SER A 167 -1.63 -7.66 3.44
C SER A 167 -0.43 -6.94 4.03
N VAL A 168 0.71 -7.02 3.34
CA VAL A 168 1.93 -6.26 3.68
C VAL A 168 2.30 -5.37 2.51
N LYS A 169 2.44 -4.07 2.77
CA LYS A 169 2.98 -3.11 1.80
C LYS A 169 4.48 -2.98 2.02
N LEU A 170 5.24 -3.37 1.00
CA LEU A 170 6.69 -3.45 1.05
C LEU A 170 7.36 -2.24 0.41
N GLY A 171 8.54 -1.88 0.91
CA GLY A 171 9.48 -1.05 0.16
C GLY A 171 10.17 -1.85 -0.97
N ASN A 172 10.82 -1.16 -1.89
CA ASN A 172 11.52 -1.79 -3.02
C ASN A 172 13.02 -2.06 -2.79
N HIS A 173 13.49 -1.91 -1.56
CA HIS A 173 14.92 -1.90 -1.21
C HIS A 173 15.44 -3.21 -0.59
N PHE A 174 14.65 -4.26 -0.58
CA PHE A 174 15.09 -5.57 -0.09
C PHE A 174 16.01 -6.28 -1.08
N THR A 175 17.03 -6.96 -0.58
CA THR A 175 18.02 -7.68 -1.41
C THR A 175 17.38 -8.81 -2.23
N ASN A 176 16.42 -9.54 -1.64
CA ASN A 176 15.70 -10.62 -2.32
C ASN A 176 14.20 -10.53 -2.04
N ILE A 177 13.52 -9.67 -2.81
CA ILE A 177 12.06 -9.48 -2.70
C ILE A 177 11.30 -10.79 -2.93
N GLY A 178 11.76 -11.65 -3.85
CA GLY A 178 11.14 -12.95 -4.12
C GLY A 178 11.15 -13.88 -2.91
N ASN A 179 12.28 -13.96 -2.19
CA ASN A 179 12.37 -14.76 -0.96
C ASN A 179 11.50 -14.16 0.16
N LEU A 180 11.55 -12.85 0.35
CA LEU A 180 10.72 -12.18 1.36
C LEU A 180 9.22 -12.39 1.07
N ALA A 181 8.80 -12.22 -0.18
CA ALA A 181 7.42 -12.44 -0.62
C ALA A 181 6.96 -13.88 -0.35
N PHE A 182 7.79 -14.86 -0.68
CA PHE A 182 7.51 -16.26 -0.40
C PHE A 182 7.39 -16.52 1.10
N ARG A 183 8.33 -16.02 1.91
CA ARG A 183 8.29 -16.19 3.37
C ARG A 183 7.03 -15.58 3.99
N LEU A 184 6.64 -14.38 3.58
CA LEU A 184 5.40 -13.73 4.04
C LEU A 184 4.16 -14.53 3.65
N SER A 185 4.09 -15.03 2.42
CA SER A 185 2.97 -15.86 1.98
C SER A 185 2.86 -17.16 2.77
N MET A 186 3.99 -17.80 3.09
CA MET A 186 4.03 -19.04 3.87
C MET A 186 3.61 -18.86 5.33
N VAL A 187 3.75 -17.67 5.90
CA VAL A 187 3.21 -17.35 7.24
C VAL A 187 1.79 -16.78 7.20
N GLY A 188 1.15 -16.79 6.02
CA GLY A 188 -0.27 -16.50 5.83
C GLY A 188 -0.61 -15.08 5.43
N ALA A 189 0.32 -14.34 4.80
CA ALA A 189 -0.03 -13.07 4.16
C ALA A 189 -1.05 -13.32 3.05
N ALA A 190 -2.20 -12.64 3.13
CA ALA A 190 -3.26 -12.74 2.13
C ALA A 190 -2.89 -11.99 0.85
N GLY A 191 -2.03 -10.96 0.96
CA GLY A 191 -1.56 -10.21 -0.19
C GLY A 191 -0.31 -9.39 0.11
N LEU A 192 0.36 -8.96 -0.97
CA LEU A 192 1.50 -8.05 -0.94
C LEU A 192 1.20 -6.84 -1.81
N VAL A 193 1.52 -5.66 -1.30
CA VAL A 193 1.40 -4.40 -2.04
C VAL A 193 2.79 -3.92 -2.45
N LEU A 194 3.00 -3.78 -3.75
CA LEU A 194 4.28 -3.39 -4.37
C LEU A 194 4.09 -2.06 -5.09
N PHE A 195 4.65 -0.95 -4.65
CA PHE A 195 5.48 -0.74 -3.48
C PHE A 195 5.00 0.45 -2.63
N ASN A 196 5.48 0.52 -1.39
CA ASN A 196 5.50 1.77 -0.66
C ASN A 196 6.53 2.70 -1.29
N ARG A 197 6.16 3.97 -1.50
CA ARG A 197 7.07 4.96 -2.02
C ARG A 197 7.74 5.71 -0.88
N PHE A 198 9.03 5.49 -0.72
CA PHE A 198 9.81 6.27 0.22
C PHE A 198 9.89 7.74 -0.20
N TYR A 199 9.90 8.58 0.79
CA TYR A 199 10.14 9.99 0.63
C TYR A 199 11.62 10.24 0.27
N ASN A 200 11.85 10.81 -0.90
CA ASN A 200 13.19 11.14 -1.34
C ASN A 200 13.46 12.63 -1.08
N PRO A 201 14.38 13.00 -0.17
CA PRO A 201 14.78 14.36 -0.01
C PRO A 201 15.56 14.86 -1.24
N THR A 202 15.62 16.18 -1.41
CA THR A 202 16.53 16.83 -2.35
C THR A 202 17.37 17.89 -1.62
N ILE A 203 18.33 18.49 -2.31
CA ILE A 203 19.19 19.53 -1.74
C ILE A 203 18.89 20.84 -2.45
N ASP A 204 18.52 21.84 -1.67
CA ASP A 204 18.56 23.25 -2.11
C ASP A 204 20.01 23.69 -2.14
N ILE A 205 20.56 23.80 -3.35
CA ILE A 205 21.99 24.10 -3.56
C ILE A 205 22.37 25.53 -3.19
N GLU A 206 21.40 26.46 -3.27
CA GLU A 206 21.62 27.84 -2.94
C GLU A 206 21.72 28.07 -1.41
N ASN A 207 20.85 27.39 -0.66
CA ASN A 207 20.82 27.48 0.78
C ASN A 207 21.58 26.35 1.49
N MET A 208 22.13 25.39 0.75
CA MET A 208 22.87 24.21 1.26
C MET A 208 22.09 23.47 2.33
N LYS A 209 20.80 23.22 2.05
CA LYS A 209 19.87 22.57 3.00
C LYS A 209 19.19 21.38 2.34
N VAL A 210 18.98 20.33 3.14
CA VAL A 210 18.10 19.23 2.74
C VAL A 210 16.65 19.72 2.78
N VAL A 211 15.94 19.56 1.68
CA VAL A 211 14.54 19.96 1.55
C VAL A 211 13.69 18.79 1.05
N PRO A 212 12.39 18.80 1.31
CA PRO A 212 11.48 17.80 0.80
C PRO A 212 11.52 17.67 -0.73
N GLY A 213 11.64 16.46 -1.24
CA GLY A 213 11.38 16.15 -2.65
C GLY A 213 9.89 15.99 -2.93
N SER A 214 9.54 15.50 -4.14
CA SER A 214 8.14 15.25 -4.49
C SER A 214 7.54 14.10 -3.69
N ALA A 215 6.43 14.35 -3.00
CA ALA A 215 5.64 13.33 -2.33
C ALA A 215 4.84 12.46 -3.32
N LEU A 216 4.57 12.96 -4.53
CA LEU A 216 3.76 12.27 -5.52
C LEU A 216 4.66 11.51 -6.50
N SER A 217 4.25 10.28 -6.83
CA SER A 217 4.91 9.46 -7.84
C SER A 217 4.77 10.06 -9.25
N VAL A 218 5.65 9.64 -10.15
CA VAL A 218 5.59 9.90 -11.60
C VAL A 218 5.28 8.61 -12.35
N GLU A 219 4.87 8.72 -13.62
CA GLU A 219 4.44 7.57 -14.43
C GLU A 219 5.57 6.56 -14.66
N GLU A 220 6.81 7.03 -14.75
CA GLU A 220 8.00 6.19 -14.97
C GLU A 220 8.23 5.19 -13.83
N GLU A 221 7.81 5.54 -12.61
CA GLU A 221 7.94 4.65 -11.44
C GLU A 221 7.04 3.39 -11.55
N ASN A 222 6.04 3.40 -12.45
CA ASN A 222 5.20 2.23 -12.73
C ASN A 222 5.99 1.05 -13.31
N SER A 223 7.08 1.30 -14.01
CA SER A 223 7.91 0.27 -14.65
C SER A 223 8.57 -0.67 -13.63
N ASP A 224 8.97 -0.13 -12.48
CA ASP A 224 9.59 -0.92 -11.40
C ASP A 224 8.55 -1.85 -10.75
N THR A 225 7.38 -1.31 -10.43
CA THR A 225 6.25 -2.09 -9.93
C THR A 225 5.85 -3.18 -10.91
N LEU A 226 5.72 -2.86 -12.20
CA LEU A 226 5.37 -3.81 -13.27
C LEU A 226 6.34 -4.99 -13.32
N ARG A 227 7.63 -4.69 -13.24
CA ARG A 227 8.68 -5.71 -13.22
C ARG A 227 8.48 -6.71 -12.08
N TRP A 228 8.26 -6.23 -10.87
CA TRP A 228 8.15 -7.09 -9.69
C TRP A 228 6.84 -7.86 -9.63
N ILE A 229 5.71 -7.24 -10.00
CA ILE A 229 4.43 -7.97 -10.15
C ILE A 229 4.61 -9.14 -11.11
N SER A 230 5.23 -8.89 -12.28
CA SER A 230 5.45 -9.92 -13.30
C SER A 230 6.35 -11.06 -12.82
N LEU A 231 7.46 -10.74 -12.14
CA LEU A 231 8.41 -11.74 -11.63
C LEU A 231 7.80 -12.60 -10.53
N LEU A 232 7.09 -12.00 -9.56
CA LEU A 232 6.47 -12.73 -8.45
C LEU A 232 5.29 -13.59 -8.93
N THR A 233 4.51 -13.09 -9.89
CA THR A 233 3.46 -13.89 -10.55
C THR A 233 4.05 -15.12 -11.24
N ALA A 234 5.17 -14.95 -11.95
CA ALA A 234 5.85 -16.07 -12.61
C ALA A 234 6.41 -17.11 -11.63
N GLN A 235 6.81 -16.70 -10.44
CA GLN A 235 7.26 -17.59 -9.38
C GLN A 235 6.12 -18.30 -8.63
N GLY A 236 4.87 -17.93 -8.90
CA GLY A 236 3.70 -18.55 -8.25
C GLY A 236 3.66 -18.30 -6.75
N ILE A 237 3.98 -17.08 -6.30
CA ILE A 237 3.85 -16.70 -4.89
C ILE A 237 2.39 -16.90 -4.44
N PRO A 238 2.11 -17.71 -3.40
CA PRO A 238 0.75 -18.11 -3.04
C PRO A 238 0.01 -17.06 -2.19
N CYS A 239 -0.02 -15.80 -2.65
CA CYS A 239 -0.84 -14.73 -2.10
C CYS A 239 -1.14 -13.71 -3.21
N ASP A 240 -2.14 -12.86 -2.99
CA ASP A 240 -2.53 -11.84 -3.94
C ASP A 240 -1.46 -10.74 -4.09
N LEU A 241 -1.31 -10.21 -5.30
CA LEU A 241 -0.40 -9.11 -5.58
C LEU A 241 -1.18 -7.85 -5.93
N SER A 242 -0.89 -6.75 -5.25
CA SER A 242 -1.47 -5.43 -5.55
C SER A 242 -0.37 -4.48 -6.02
N ALA A 243 -0.56 -3.89 -7.19
CA ALA A 243 0.38 -2.89 -7.71
C ALA A 243 0.12 -1.53 -7.05
N SER A 244 1.17 -0.81 -6.70
CA SER A 244 1.11 0.55 -6.14
C SER A 244 2.34 1.34 -6.60
N THR A 245 2.20 2.65 -6.72
CA THR A 245 3.22 3.59 -7.22
C THR A 245 3.31 3.65 -8.75
N GLY A 246 3.30 4.85 -9.29
CA GLY A 246 3.43 5.12 -10.72
C GLY A 246 2.19 4.85 -11.58
N VAL A 247 1.05 4.52 -10.99
CA VAL A 247 -0.20 4.26 -11.72
C VAL A 247 -0.94 5.58 -11.95
N HIS A 248 -0.96 6.06 -13.20
CA HIS A 248 -1.50 7.36 -13.56
C HIS A 248 -2.56 7.33 -14.66
N SER A 249 -2.81 6.17 -15.28
CA SER A 249 -3.75 5.99 -16.38
C SER A 249 -4.49 4.64 -16.30
N ALA A 250 -5.55 4.49 -17.09
CA ALA A 250 -6.24 3.21 -17.27
C ALA A 250 -5.31 2.16 -17.92
N GLU A 251 -4.44 2.61 -18.82
CA GLU A 251 -3.43 1.78 -19.47
C GLU A 251 -2.44 1.20 -18.46
N ASP A 252 -2.09 1.96 -17.42
CA ASP A 252 -1.22 1.45 -16.34
C ASP A 252 -1.94 0.37 -15.53
N VAL A 253 -3.24 0.54 -15.26
CA VAL A 253 -4.05 -0.51 -14.63
C VAL A 253 -4.04 -1.79 -15.46
N VAL A 254 -4.25 -1.66 -16.79
CA VAL A 254 -4.22 -2.80 -17.71
C VAL A 254 -2.85 -3.49 -17.69
N ARG A 255 -1.75 -2.72 -17.73
CA ARG A 255 -0.38 -3.26 -17.68
C ARG A 255 -0.15 -4.10 -16.43
N GLN A 256 -0.56 -3.58 -15.27
CA GLN A 256 -0.38 -4.28 -13.99
C GLN A 256 -1.21 -5.58 -13.92
N ILE A 257 -2.45 -5.58 -14.44
CA ILE A 257 -3.28 -6.80 -14.49
C ILE A 257 -2.67 -7.81 -15.48
N LEU A 258 -2.22 -7.37 -16.65
CA LEU A 258 -1.51 -8.24 -17.60
C LEU A 258 -0.25 -8.86 -17.01
N ALA A 259 0.44 -8.14 -16.10
CA ALA A 259 1.59 -8.66 -15.36
C ALA A 259 1.19 -9.67 -14.27
N GLY A 260 -0.06 -9.64 -13.77
CA GLY A 260 -0.61 -10.60 -12.82
C GLY A 260 -1.18 -10.01 -11.53
N ALA A 261 -1.28 -8.68 -11.41
CA ALA A 261 -1.88 -8.06 -10.23
C ALA A 261 -3.37 -8.40 -10.11
N GLU A 262 -3.83 -8.69 -8.89
CA GLU A 262 -5.24 -8.83 -8.52
C GLU A 262 -5.92 -7.49 -8.37
N SER A 263 -5.19 -6.50 -7.89
CA SER A 263 -5.67 -5.14 -7.69
C SER A 263 -4.58 -4.10 -7.98
N VAL A 264 -4.99 -2.86 -8.18
CA VAL A 264 -4.10 -1.74 -8.49
C VAL A 264 -4.46 -0.55 -7.62
N GLN A 265 -3.53 -0.13 -6.77
CA GLN A 265 -3.73 1.02 -5.89
C GLN A 265 -3.37 2.32 -6.60
N VAL A 266 -4.27 3.30 -6.56
CA VAL A 266 -4.08 4.63 -7.11
C VAL A 266 -4.09 5.68 -5.99
N CYS A 267 -3.15 6.62 -6.05
CA CYS A 267 -3.04 7.68 -5.06
C CYS A 267 -2.57 8.99 -5.71
N SER A 268 -1.33 9.09 -6.18
CA SER A 268 -0.71 10.32 -6.71
C SER A 268 -1.49 10.96 -7.86
N VAL A 269 -2.09 10.16 -8.72
CA VAL A 269 -2.92 10.65 -9.82
C VAL A 269 -4.16 11.39 -9.33
N LEU A 270 -4.72 10.96 -8.19
CA LEU A 270 -5.92 11.60 -7.62
C LEU A 270 -5.62 12.98 -7.04
N TYR A 271 -4.40 13.22 -6.54
CA TYR A 271 -3.98 14.57 -6.14
C TYR A 271 -3.84 15.51 -7.34
N ARG A 272 -3.53 14.97 -8.53
CA ARG A 272 -3.37 15.76 -9.77
C ARG A 272 -4.68 15.98 -10.51
N LYS A 273 -5.56 14.95 -10.58
CA LYS A 273 -6.76 14.94 -11.43
C LYS A 273 -8.08 14.90 -10.63
N GLY A 274 -8.00 14.76 -9.31
CA GLY A 274 -9.17 14.63 -8.44
C GLY A 274 -9.71 13.19 -8.36
N VAL A 275 -10.51 12.92 -7.33
CA VAL A 275 -11.06 11.57 -7.05
C VAL A 275 -11.96 11.05 -8.19
N LYS A 276 -12.65 11.93 -8.92
CA LYS A 276 -13.50 11.54 -10.07
C LYS A 276 -12.73 10.83 -11.17
N TYR A 277 -11.42 11.01 -11.25
CA TYR A 277 -10.60 10.32 -12.25
C TYR A 277 -10.60 8.79 -12.10
N VAL A 278 -11.01 8.25 -10.94
CA VAL A 278 -11.28 6.81 -10.79
C VAL A 278 -12.32 6.32 -11.81
N THR A 279 -13.37 7.13 -12.08
CA THR A 279 -14.39 6.80 -13.10
C THR A 279 -13.75 6.67 -14.48
N ASP A 280 -12.89 7.63 -14.85
CA ASP A 280 -12.20 7.61 -16.15
C ASP A 280 -11.31 6.38 -16.30
N MET A 281 -10.64 5.97 -15.20
CA MET A 281 -9.80 4.77 -15.18
C MET A 281 -10.62 3.49 -15.32
N VAL A 282 -11.78 3.39 -14.65
CA VAL A 282 -12.69 2.24 -14.79
C VAL A 282 -13.23 2.15 -16.21
N GLU A 283 -13.72 3.27 -16.77
CA GLU A 283 -14.21 3.32 -18.15
C GLU A 283 -13.12 3.00 -19.16
N GLY A 284 -11.88 3.48 -18.92
CA GLY A 284 -10.72 3.19 -19.76
C GLY A 284 -10.39 1.70 -19.79
N LEU A 285 -10.44 1.04 -18.63
CA LEU A 285 -10.27 -0.40 -18.52
C LEU A 285 -11.36 -1.16 -19.30
N GLU A 286 -12.64 -0.77 -19.15
CA GLU A 286 -13.75 -1.35 -19.90
C GLU A 286 -13.59 -1.19 -21.42
N LYS A 287 -13.23 0.01 -21.88
CA LYS A 287 -12.99 0.30 -23.29
C LYS A 287 -11.85 -0.55 -23.85
N TRP A 288 -10.77 -0.72 -23.07
CA TRP A 288 -9.66 -1.57 -23.50
C TRP A 288 -10.07 -3.05 -23.57
N MET A 289 -10.80 -3.57 -22.58
CA MET A 289 -11.33 -4.94 -22.61
C MET A 289 -12.26 -5.18 -23.81
N ALA A 290 -13.14 -4.21 -24.10
CA ALA A 290 -14.02 -4.26 -25.27
C ALA A 290 -13.24 -4.37 -26.57
N LYS A 291 -12.21 -3.53 -26.73
CA LYS A 291 -11.35 -3.51 -27.93
C LYS A 291 -10.66 -4.85 -28.15
N HIS A 292 -10.32 -5.56 -27.08
CA HIS A 292 -9.60 -6.83 -27.13
C HIS A 292 -10.52 -8.08 -26.98
N ASN A 293 -11.86 -7.88 -26.94
CA ASN A 293 -12.87 -8.92 -26.82
C ASN A 293 -12.75 -9.74 -25.50
N PHE A 294 -12.21 -9.19 -24.43
CA PHE A 294 -12.21 -9.80 -23.11
C PHE A 294 -13.54 -9.56 -22.40
N LYS A 295 -14.07 -10.61 -21.75
CA LYS A 295 -15.35 -10.56 -21.05
C LYS A 295 -15.18 -10.30 -19.54
N SER A 296 -14.04 -10.73 -18.98
CA SER A 296 -13.72 -10.64 -17.57
C SER A 296 -12.24 -10.29 -17.33
N ILE A 297 -11.91 -9.81 -16.13
CA ILE A 297 -10.51 -9.56 -15.71
C ILE A 297 -9.70 -10.85 -15.78
N SER A 298 -10.26 -11.98 -15.40
CA SER A 298 -9.59 -13.28 -15.44
C SER A 298 -9.17 -13.72 -16.85
N ASP A 299 -9.82 -13.18 -17.89
CA ASP A 299 -9.48 -13.53 -19.27
C ASP A 299 -8.08 -13.05 -19.69
N PHE A 300 -7.55 -12.03 -19.04
CA PHE A 300 -6.25 -11.44 -19.41
C PHE A 300 -5.26 -11.28 -18.26
N LYS A 301 -5.66 -11.47 -17.01
CA LYS A 301 -4.75 -11.39 -15.88
C LYS A 301 -3.56 -12.33 -16.03
N GLY A 302 -2.35 -11.81 -15.85
CA GLY A 302 -1.11 -12.58 -15.90
C GLY A 302 -0.63 -13.03 -17.29
N LYS A 303 -1.35 -12.66 -18.37
CA LYS A 303 -0.95 -13.08 -19.74
C LYS A 303 0.42 -12.58 -20.17
N CYS A 304 0.88 -11.48 -19.59
CA CYS A 304 2.20 -10.89 -19.86
C CYS A 304 3.12 -10.99 -18.62
N SER A 305 2.88 -11.97 -17.73
CA SER A 305 3.81 -12.22 -16.63
C SER A 305 5.16 -12.77 -17.15
N ALA A 306 6.19 -12.69 -16.32
CA ALA A 306 7.52 -13.20 -16.67
C ALA A 306 7.54 -14.72 -16.98
N ALA A 307 6.49 -15.47 -16.61
CA ALA A 307 6.33 -16.87 -17.00
C ALA A 307 6.28 -17.06 -18.53
N ALA A 308 5.82 -16.05 -19.28
CA ALA A 308 5.80 -16.07 -20.74
C ALA A 308 7.20 -15.90 -21.35
N ASP A 309 8.07 -15.08 -20.74
CA ASP A 309 9.47 -14.88 -21.15
C ASP A 309 10.30 -14.27 -19.99
N VAL A 310 10.74 -15.12 -19.06
CA VAL A 310 11.55 -14.69 -17.89
C VAL A 310 12.80 -13.91 -18.31
N LYS A 311 13.42 -14.27 -19.44
CA LYS A 311 14.66 -13.64 -19.91
C LYS A 311 14.48 -12.16 -20.23
N VAL A 312 13.30 -11.73 -20.64
CA VAL A 312 13.00 -10.31 -20.90
C VAL A 312 13.10 -9.49 -19.61
N PHE A 313 12.70 -10.08 -18.46
CA PHE A 313 12.72 -9.41 -17.18
C PHE A 313 14.07 -9.51 -16.44
N GLU A 314 14.91 -10.52 -16.76
CA GLU A 314 16.16 -10.75 -16.04
C GLU A 314 17.36 -10.00 -16.63
N ARG A 315 17.56 -10.04 -17.94
CA ARG A 315 18.88 -9.68 -18.50
C ARG A 315 18.90 -8.92 -19.84
N LEU A 316 17.77 -8.79 -20.55
CA LEU A 316 17.77 -8.30 -21.94
C LEU A 316 17.89 -6.78 -22.09
N GLN A 317 18.04 -6.02 -21.01
CA GLN A 317 18.18 -4.55 -21.09
C GLN A 317 19.38 -4.09 -21.92
N TYR A 318 20.45 -4.87 -22.00
CA TYR A 318 21.68 -4.48 -22.70
C TYR A 318 21.79 -4.97 -24.15
N LEU A 319 21.18 -6.10 -24.46
CA LEU A 319 21.33 -6.72 -25.79
C LEU A 319 20.33 -6.20 -26.84
N ARG A 320 19.12 -5.83 -26.43
CA ARG A 320 18.12 -5.26 -27.36
C ARG A 320 18.32 -3.76 -27.64
N ARG A 321 18.88 -2.98 -26.72
CA ARG A 321 19.17 -1.56 -26.96
C ARG A 321 20.14 -1.33 -28.13
N ASN A 322 21.03 -2.27 -28.42
CA ASN A 322 21.97 -2.15 -29.54
C ASN A 322 21.35 -2.53 -30.88
N SER A 323 20.22 -3.25 -30.92
CA SER A 323 19.50 -3.59 -32.17
C SER A 323 18.44 -2.54 -32.56
N ASP A 324 17.93 -1.76 -31.59
CA ASP A 324 16.89 -0.77 -31.81
C ASP A 324 17.47 0.66 -32.02
N MET A 325 18.79 0.82 -31.94
CA MET A 325 19.52 2.08 -32.19
C MET A 325 20.29 2.08 -33.53
N ASN A 326 20.11 1.07 -34.35
CA ASN A 326 20.50 1.00 -35.75
C ASN A 326 19.20 0.89 -36.58
#